data_1e75504a7b1318e2dd6d782f908bfb1e
#
_entry.id   1e75504a7b1318e2dd6d782f908bfb1e
#
_cell.length_a   1.000
_cell.length_b   1.000
_cell.length_c   1.000
_cell.angle_alpha   90.00
_cell.angle_beta   90.00
_cell.angle_gamma   90.00
#
_symmetry.space_group_name_H-M   'P 1'
#
loop_
_entity.id
_entity.type
_entity.pdbx_description
1 polymer ?
#
loop_
_entity_poly.entity_id
_entity_poly.type
_entity_poly.pdbx_seq_one_letter_code
_entity_poly.pdbx_strand_id
1 'polypeptide(L)'
;LHLRVLRAKVFLFYKGVKTMSDKLKMHAREFKTMRDPNRLPTGHIKYICYLDTKTIPNELRNWMRTNPRDQKMTTEVAKTIASSLMENEDFHELNWGLLFSVESVNYDNRTETLTVELSDGEIHGNIDGGHTLHAIFDAQENETLPEARYVFAEFFVGLSSPVELAAARNTSVQVDLKSQEE
;
A
#
# COMPACT_ATOMS: atom_id res chain seq x y z
N LEU A 1 54.99 -21.67 1.82
CA LEU A 1 54.26 -22.59 2.71
C LEU A 1 52.96 -21.97 3.16
N HIS A 2 51.83 -22.59 2.80
CA HIS A 2 50.54 -22.54 3.44
C HIS A 2 49.81 -21.21 3.60
N LEU A 3 49.02 -20.85 2.57
CA LEU A 3 47.81 -20.07 2.72
C LEU A 3 46.71 -20.68 1.83
N ARG A 4 46.24 -21.86 2.20
CA ARG A 4 44.99 -22.47 1.77
C ARG A 4 44.19 -22.83 3.00
N VAL A 5 42.91 -22.54 2.98
CA VAL A 5 41.84 -22.87 3.93
C VAL A 5 41.36 -21.61 4.66
N LEU A 6 40.40 -20.91 4.03
CA LEU A 6 39.29 -20.21 4.67
C LEU A 6 38.31 -19.68 3.62
N ARG A 7 37.83 -20.62 2.78
CA ARG A 7 36.68 -20.37 1.88
C ARG A 7 35.74 -21.56 1.89
N ALA A 8 35.10 -21.81 2.98
CA ALA A 8 33.98 -22.74 3.04
C ALA A 8 33.33 -22.72 4.42
N LYS A 9 32.53 -21.73 4.75
CA LYS A 9 31.50 -21.80 5.82
C LYS A 9 30.63 -20.53 5.88
N VAL A 10 30.04 -20.13 4.78
CA VAL A 10 28.96 -19.10 4.78
C VAL A 10 27.79 -19.56 3.91
N PHE A 11 27.60 -20.82 3.74
CA PHE A 11 26.53 -21.32 2.85
C PHE A 11 25.67 -22.40 3.50
N LEU A 12 25.16 -22.17 4.71
CA LEU A 12 24.25 -23.18 5.31
C LEU A 12 23.40 -22.65 6.45
N PHE A 13 22.73 -21.50 6.27
CA PHE A 13 21.60 -21.11 7.15
C PHE A 13 20.55 -20.27 6.39
N TYR A 14 20.11 -20.74 5.22
CA TYR A 14 18.87 -20.24 4.59
C TYR A 14 17.97 -21.43 4.23
N LYS A 15 17.61 -22.22 5.22
CA LYS A 15 16.51 -23.18 5.11
C LYS A 15 15.47 -22.85 6.16
N GLY A 16 14.33 -22.28 5.71
CA GLY A 16 13.12 -22.26 6.51
C GLY A 16 12.41 -20.93 6.71
N VAL A 17 12.79 -19.84 6.04
CA VAL A 17 11.87 -18.72 5.92
C VAL A 17 10.88 -19.05 4.83
N LYS A 18 9.66 -19.43 5.21
CA LYS A 18 8.54 -19.54 4.27
C LYS A 18 8.32 -18.11 3.77
N THR A 19 8.87 -17.77 2.60
CA THR A 19 8.61 -16.50 1.94
C THR A 19 7.10 -16.45 1.70
N MET A 20 6.42 -15.56 2.41
CA MET A 20 5.03 -15.26 2.15
C MET A 20 5.00 -14.64 0.75
N SER A 21 4.21 -15.20 -0.14
CA SER A 21 3.99 -14.63 -1.47
C SER A 21 2.51 -14.68 -1.75
N ASP A 22 1.94 -13.51 -1.99
CA ASP A 22 0.53 -13.36 -2.30
C ASP A 22 0.35 -12.72 -3.67
N LYS A 23 -0.60 -13.26 -4.42
CA LYS A 23 -1.08 -12.70 -5.68
C LYS A 23 -2.53 -12.31 -5.52
N LEU A 24 -2.76 -11.01 -5.35
CA LEU A 24 -4.04 -10.45 -4.97
C LEU A 24 -4.72 -9.79 -6.16
N LYS A 25 -6.04 -9.98 -6.29
CA LYS A 25 -6.86 -9.40 -7.34
C LYS A 25 -7.91 -8.47 -6.75
N MET A 26 -8.13 -7.35 -7.41
CA MET A 26 -9.14 -6.35 -7.04
C MET A 26 -9.65 -5.62 -8.28
N HIS A 27 -10.84 -5.06 -8.20
CA HIS A 27 -11.41 -4.26 -9.28
C HIS A 27 -10.89 -2.83 -9.21
N ALA A 28 -10.42 -2.30 -10.35
CA ALA A 28 -9.83 -0.97 -10.42
C ALA A 28 -10.28 -0.23 -11.68
N ARG A 29 -10.54 1.07 -11.54
CA ARG A 29 -10.88 1.98 -12.64
C ARG A 29 -9.81 3.04 -12.81
N GLU A 30 -9.80 3.68 -13.99
CA GLU A 30 -8.89 4.79 -14.33
C GLU A 30 -7.41 4.46 -14.10
N PHE A 31 -7.01 3.25 -14.43
CA PHE A 31 -5.63 2.79 -14.26
C PHE A 31 -4.66 3.54 -15.16
N LYS A 32 -3.60 4.11 -14.56
CA LYS A 32 -2.54 4.85 -15.24
C LYS A 32 -1.16 4.40 -14.77
N THR A 33 -0.20 4.43 -15.68
CA THR A 33 1.21 4.15 -15.41
C THR A 33 2.01 5.44 -15.44
N MET A 34 2.80 5.69 -14.40
CA MET A 34 3.71 6.82 -14.31
C MET A 34 5.14 6.30 -14.13
N ARG A 35 5.98 6.60 -15.10
CA ARG A 35 7.39 6.21 -15.08
C ARG A 35 8.23 7.30 -14.42
N ASP A 36 9.38 6.89 -13.87
CA ASP A 36 10.37 7.83 -13.34
C ASP A 36 10.71 8.89 -14.40
N PRO A 37 10.55 10.19 -14.09
CA PRO A 37 10.83 11.28 -15.03
C PRO A 37 12.31 11.34 -15.42
N ASN A 38 13.22 10.87 -14.57
CA ASN A 38 14.65 10.81 -14.86
C ASN A 38 15.02 9.62 -15.78
N ARG A 39 14.10 8.72 -16.05
CA ARG A 39 14.28 7.53 -16.91
C ARG A 39 15.48 6.68 -16.55
N LEU A 40 15.82 6.60 -15.26
CA LEU A 40 16.89 5.74 -14.78
C LEU A 40 16.53 4.28 -15.01
N PRO A 41 17.48 3.41 -15.42
CA PRO A 41 17.22 1.98 -15.62
C PRO A 41 16.72 1.27 -14.35
N THR A 42 17.11 1.79 -13.17
CA THR A 42 16.71 1.33 -11.84
C THR A 42 15.56 2.14 -11.25
N GLY A 43 14.95 3.02 -12.04
CA GLY A 43 13.85 3.87 -11.59
C GLY A 43 12.61 3.04 -11.31
N HIS A 44 11.92 3.39 -10.22
CA HIS A 44 10.64 2.78 -9.87
C HIS A 44 9.54 3.15 -10.89
N ILE A 45 8.51 2.33 -10.95
CA ILE A 45 7.29 2.61 -11.71
C ILE A 45 6.16 2.82 -10.70
N LYS A 46 5.41 3.89 -10.89
CA LYS A 46 4.20 4.16 -10.13
C LYS A 46 2.96 3.89 -10.98
N TYR A 47 1.99 3.21 -10.40
CA TYR A 47 0.66 3.00 -10.96
C TYR A 47 -0.35 3.69 -10.07
N ILE A 48 -1.37 4.31 -10.66
CA ILE A 48 -2.47 4.95 -9.95
C ILE A 48 -3.79 4.47 -10.49
N CYS A 49 -4.78 4.36 -9.64
CA CYS A 49 -6.14 3.96 -10.00
C CYS A 49 -7.14 4.29 -8.88
N TYR A 50 -8.43 4.06 -9.14
CA TYR A 50 -9.46 3.99 -8.13
C TYR A 50 -9.84 2.53 -7.90
N LEU A 51 -9.73 2.05 -6.64
CA LEU A 51 -10.12 0.70 -6.26
C LEU A 51 -11.56 0.67 -5.78
N ASP A 52 -12.31 -0.33 -6.21
CA ASP A 52 -13.60 -0.66 -5.60
C ASP A 52 -13.37 -1.25 -4.22
N THR A 53 -13.83 -0.55 -3.18
CA THR A 53 -13.59 -0.91 -1.78
C THR A 53 -14.15 -2.29 -1.40
N LYS A 54 -15.17 -2.78 -2.09
CA LYS A 54 -15.73 -4.11 -1.87
C LYS A 54 -14.82 -5.25 -2.31
N THR A 55 -13.91 -4.98 -3.23
CA THR A 55 -13.04 -6.00 -3.84
C THR A 55 -11.63 -6.02 -3.28
N ILE A 56 -11.30 -5.11 -2.35
CA ILE A 56 -9.99 -5.07 -1.71
C ILE A 56 -9.81 -6.34 -0.85
N PRO A 57 -8.78 -7.17 -1.12
CA PRO A 57 -8.60 -8.43 -0.41
C PRO A 57 -8.20 -8.24 1.05
N ASN A 58 -8.84 -8.99 1.96
CA ASN A 58 -8.50 -8.97 3.39
C ASN A 58 -7.08 -9.46 3.68
N GLU A 59 -6.48 -10.23 2.79
CA GLU A 59 -5.10 -10.71 2.87
C GLU A 59 -4.09 -9.56 2.96
N LEU A 60 -4.43 -8.36 2.49
CA LEU A 60 -3.61 -7.16 2.65
C LEU A 60 -3.37 -6.78 4.13
N ARG A 61 -4.16 -7.27 5.08
CA ARG A 61 -3.90 -7.14 6.52
C ARG A 61 -2.54 -7.73 6.92
N ASN A 62 -2.08 -8.74 6.20
CA ASN A 62 -0.78 -9.39 6.45
C ASN A 62 0.40 -8.56 5.93
N TRP A 63 0.14 -7.52 5.13
CA TRP A 63 1.12 -6.70 4.44
C TRP A 63 1.16 -5.27 4.98
N MET A 64 1.14 -5.12 6.32
CA MET A 64 1.12 -3.81 7.00
C MET A 64 2.47 -3.44 7.65
N ARG A 65 3.50 -4.31 7.60
CA ARG A 65 4.80 -4.08 8.28
C ARG A 65 5.58 -2.89 7.73
N THR A 66 5.39 -2.55 6.47
CA THR A 66 6.02 -1.39 5.82
C THR A 66 5.42 -0.05 6.25
N ASN A 67 4.29 -0.06 6.94
CA ASN A 67 3.67 1.14 7.49
C ASN A 67 4.17 1.39 8.93
N PRO A 68 4.93 2.48 9.16
CA PRO A 68 5.54 2.73 10.47
C PRO A 68 4.55 3.23 11.54
N ARG A 69 3.30 3.52 11.17
CA ARG A 69 2.29 4.04 12.10
C ARG A 69 1.46 2.93 12.72
N ASP A 70 1.25 3.03 14.04
CA ASP A 70 0.24 2.23 14.75
C ASP A 70 -1.17 2.71 14.34
N GLN A 71 -1.96 1.81 13.76
CA GLN A 71 -3.28 2.10 13.19
C GLN A 71 -4.38 2.02 14.26
N LYS A 72 -4.38 2.93 15.22
CA LYS A 72 -5.42 2.99 16.26
C LYS A 72 -6.74 3.51 15.70
N MET A 73 -7.72 2.63 15.53
CA MET A 73 -9.05 2.96 15.00
C MET A 73 -9.92 3.77 16.00
N THR A 74 -9.44 3.98 17.22
CA THR A 74 -10.12 4.80 18.24
C THR A 74 -9.85 6.31 18.13
N THR A 75 -8.94 6.73 17.25
CA THR A 75 -8.61 8.15 17.05
C THR A 75 -9.74 8.87 16.32
N GLU A 76 -9.86 10.18 16.54
CA GLU A 76 -10.85 11.01 15.82
C GLU A 76 -10.64 10.99 14.30
N VAL A 77 -9.37 10.95 13.84
CA VAL A 77 -9.05 10.83 12.43
C VAL A 77 -9.60 9.52 11.85
N ALA A 78 -9.41 8.39 12.53
CA ALA A 78 -9.92 7.10 12.08
C ALA A 78 -11.45 7.06 12.02
N LYS A 79 -12.12 7.63 13.02
CA LYS A 79 -13.58 7.75 13.06
C LYS A 79 -14.11 8.62 11.92
N THR A 80 -13.45 9.76 11.65
CA THR A 80 -13.81 10.66 10.56
C THR A 80 -13.66 9.95 9.20
N ILE A 81 -12.59 9.18 8.99
CA ILE A 81 -12.40 8.39 7.78
C ILE A 81 -13.50 7.35 7.63
N ALA A 82 -13.84 6.62 8.71
CA ALA A 82 -14.89 5.60 8.68
C ALA A 82 -16.28 6.21 8.37
N SER A 83 -16.63 7.35 8.97
CA SER A 83 -17.86 8.08 8.67
C SER A 83 -17.89 8.57 7.21
N SER A 84 -16.79 9.17 6.74
CA SER A 84 -16.66 9.63 5.35
C SER A 84 -16.78 8.50 4.34
N LEU A 85 -16.21 7.33 4.63
CA LEU A 85 -16.34 6.13 3.78
C LEU A 85 -17.81 5.73 3.60
N MET A 86 -18.61 5.85 4.63
CA MET A 86 -20.01 5.46 4.61
C MET A 86 -20.91 6.54 3.96
N GLU A 87 -20.67 7.80 4.23
CA GLU A 87 -21.59 8.89 3.96
C GLU A 87 -21.28 9.65 2.66
N ASN A 88 -20.01 9.74 2.25
CA ASN A 88 -19.61 10.57 1.12
C ASN A 88 -19.44 9.77 -0.17
N GLU A 89 -20.21 10.08 -1.19
CA GLU A 89 -20.08 9.49 -2.52
C GLU A 89 -18.70 9.82 -3.15
N ASP A 90 -18.18 11.02 -2.85
CA ASP A 90 -16.87 11.51 -3.31
C ASP A 90 -15.72 11.10 -2.38
N PHE A 91 -15.86 10.00 -1.63
CA PHE A 91 -14.81 9.52 -0.72
C PHE A 91 -13.44 9.42 -1.38
N HIS A 92 -13.38 9.01 -2.65
CA HIS A 92 -12.15 8.91 -3.44
C HIS A 92 -11.46 10.26 -3.69
N GLU A 93 -12.16 11.39 -3.56
CA GLU A 93 -11.60 12.75 -3.65
C GLU A 93 -11.27 13.31 -2.27
N LEU A 94 -12.07 12.96 -1.25
CA LEU A 94 -11.93 13.49 0.11
C LEU A 94 -10.88 12.76 0.95
N ASN A 95 -10.45 11.56 0.50
CA ASN A 95 -9.48 10.73 1.19
C ASN A 95 -8.14 10.70 0.43
N TRP A 96 -7.03 10.78 1.16
CA TRP A 96 -5.68 10.73 0.56
C TRP A 96 -5.35 9.41 -0.14
N GLY A 97 -6.17 8.37 0.08
CA GLY A 97 -6.02 7.08 -0.58
C GLY A 97 -5.09 6.12 0.13
N LEU A 98 -4.69 5.12 -0.63
CA LEU A 98 -3.84 4.01 -0.21
C LEU A 98 -2.52 4.04 -0.98
N LEU A 99 -1.42 3.79 -0.30
CA LEU A 99 -0.11 3.70 -0.92
C LEU A 99 0.52 2.35 -0.61
N PHE A 100 0.96 1.64 -1.66
CA PHE A 100 1.57 0.32 -1.57
C PHE A 100 2.93 0.26 -2.27
N SER A 101 3.85 -0.51 -1.70
CA SER A 101 5.00 -1.08 -2.40
C SER A 101 4.68 -2.52 -2.76
N VAL A 102 4.89 -2.91 -4.02
CA VAL A 102 4.57 -4.24 -4.53
C VAL A 102 5.67 -4.77 -5.45
N GLU A 103 5.75 -6.07 -5.62
CA GLU A 103 6.71 -6.69 -6.54
C GLU A 103 6.33 -6.47 -7.99
N SER A 104 5.05 -6.65 -8.31
CA SER A 104 4.55 -6.48 -9.68
C SER A 104 3.11 -6.01 -9.72
N VAL A 105 2.75 -5.38 -10.83
CA VAL A 105 1.39 -4.93 -11.12
C VAL A 105 1.01 -5.39 -12.52
N ASN A 106 -0.14 -6.02 -12.66
CA ASN A 106 -0.75 -6.36 -13.93
C ASN A 106 -2.21 -5.88 -13.96
N TYR A 107 -2.63 -5.25 -15.05
CA TYR A 107 -3.98 -4.75 -15.21
C TYR A 107 -4.62 -5.26 -16.51
N ASP A 108 -5.77 -5.90 -16.38
CA ASP A 108 -6.61 -6.31 -17.51
C ASP A 108 -7.70 -5.24 -17.75
N ASN A 109 -7.52 -4.46 -18.82
CA ASN A 109 -8.47 -3.40 -19.21
C ASN A 109 -9.87 -3.92 -19.57
N ARG A 110 -9.98 -5.17 -19.99
CA ARG A 110 -11.25 -5.74 -20.41
C ARG A 110 -12.15 -6.09 -19.23
N THR A 111 -11.54 -6.57 -18.15
CA THR A 111 -12.23 -6.99 -16.94
C THR A 111 -12.09 -5.98 -15.80
N GLU A 112 -11.38 -4.87 -16.03
CA GLU A 112 -11.01 -3.87 -15.00
C GLU A 112 -10.39 -4.52 -13.75
N THR A 113 -9.60 -5.59 -13.96
CA THR A 113 -8.99 -6.35 -12.86
C THR A 113 -7.53 -5.98 -12.69
N LEU A 114 -7.21 -5.45 -11.52
CA LEU A 114 -5.85 -5.23 -11.05
C LEU A 114 -5.36 -6.48 -10.32
N THR A 115 -4.18 -6.95 -10.69
CA THR A 115 -3.48 -8.02 -9.98
C THR A 115 -2.15 -7.48 -9.46
N VAL A 116 -1.91 -7.60 -8.17
CA VAL A 116 -0.64 -7.24 -7.52
C VAL A 116 0.02 -8.46 -6.92
N GLU A 117 1.35 -8.50 -6.95
CA GLU A 117 2.15 -9.52 -6.29
C GLU A 117 2.97 -8.89 -5.17
N LEU A 118 3.01 -9.58 -4.02
CA LEU A 118 3.81 -9.20 -2.85
C LEU A 118 4.57 -10.45 -2.40
N SER A 119 5.88 -10.35 -2.19
CA SER A 119 6.74 -11.51 -1.89
C SER A 119 7.68 -11.30 -0.70
N ASP A 120 7.94 -10.05 -0.32
CA ASP A 120 8.84 -9.71 0.78
C ASP A 120 8.18 -8.68 1.70
N GLY A 121 7.77 -9.11 2.90
CA GLY A 121 7.10 -8.25 3.87
C GLY A 121 7.93 -7.11 4.45
N GLU A 122 9.24 -7.06 4.23
CA GLU A 122 10.09 -5.93 4.60
C GLU A 122 10.08 -4.80 3.54
N ILE A 123 9.73 -5.14 2.31
CA ILE A 123 9.74 -4.22 1.15
C ILE A 123 8.35 -3.98 0.62
N HIS A 124 7.51 -5.04 0.56
CA HIS A 124 6.17 -4.98 0.00
C HIS A 124 5.11 -4.85 1.09
N GLY A 125 4.10 -4.04 0.82
CA GLY A 125 2.96 -3.84 1.70
C GLY A 125 2.40 -2.43 1.65
N ASN A 126 1.51 -2.14 2.59
CA ASN A 126 0.94 -0.81 2.75
C ASN A 126 1.99 0.14 3.35
N ILE A 127 2.20 1.29 2.72
CA ILE A 127 3.12 2.34 3.15
C ILE A 127 2.36 3.48 3.83
N ASP A 128 1.19 3.85 3.28
CA ASP A 128 0.36 4.92 3.80
C ASP A 128 -1.13 4.63 3.57
N GLY A 129 -2.01 5.36 4.27
CA GLY A 129 -3.46 5.13 4.22
C GLY A 129 -3.93 3.96 5.08
N GLY A 130 -3.17 3.54 6.10
CA GLY A 130 -3.50 2.40 6.94
C GLY A 130 -4.84 2.53 7.67
N HIS A 131 -5.21 3.71 8.18
CA HIS A 131 -6.53 3.94 8.78
C HIS A 131 -7.66 3.76 7.76
N THR A 132 -7.44 4.23 6.52
CA THR A 132 -8.39 4.04 5.42
C THR A 132 -8.57 2.56 5.09
N LEU A 133 -7.47 1.82 5.01
CA LEU A 133 -7.50 0.38 4.72
C LEU A 133 -8.23 -0.40 5.83
N HIS A 134 -7.96 -0.09 7.10
CA HIS A 134 -8.67 -0.69 8.22
C HIS A 134 -10.16 -0.35 8.24
N ALA A 135 -10.54 0.91 7.98
CA ALA A 135 -11.94 1.32 7.89
C ALA A 135 -12.69 0.54 6.79
N ILE A 136 -12.02 0.31 5.65
CA ILE A 136 -12.58 -0.50 4.56
C ILE A 136 -12.79 -1.95 5.01
N PHE A 137 -11.81 -2.57 5.65
CA PHE A 137 -11.94 -3.94 6.14
C PHE A 137 -13.03 -4.11 7.20
N ASP A 138 -13.13 -3.16 8.13
CA ASP A 138 -14.17 -3.18 9.16
C ASP A 138 -15.56 -3.04 8.54
N ALA A 139 -15.70 -2.18 7.52
CA ALA A 139 -16.96 -2.02 6.80
C ALA A 139 -17.30 -3.24 5.92
N GLN A 140 -16.30 -3.93 5.35
CA GLN A 140 -16.49 -5.21 4.65
C GLN A 140 -17.00 -6.31 5.61
N GLU A 141 -16.34 -6.46 6.77
CA GLU A 141 -16.70 -7.47 7.78
C GLU A 141 -18.10 -7.27 8.35
N ASN A 142 -18.52 -6.00 8.49
CA ASN A 142 -19.86 -5.65 8.97
C ASN A 142 -20.91 -5.57 7.84
N GLU A 143 -20.53 -5.83 6.59
CA GLU A 143 -21.41 -5.75 5.41
C GLU A 143 -22.10 -4.38 5.26
N THR A 144 -21.40 -3.30 5.67
CA THR A 144 -21.95 -1.94 5.68
C THR A 144 -21.52 -1.07 4.49
N LEU A 145 -20.57 -1.54 3.67
CA LEU A 145 -20.06 -0.77 2.53
C LEU A 145 -21.18 -0.40 1.55
N PRO A 146 -21.26 0.88 1.12
CA PRO A 146 -22.12 1.31 0.04
C PRO A 146 -21.85 0.56 -1.27
N GLU A 147 -22.84 0.50 -2.17
CA GLU A 147 -22.78 -0.31 -3.37
C GLU A 147 -21.69 0.13 -4.35
N ALA A 148 -21.45 1.43 -4.46
CA ALA A 148 -20.39 2.03 -5.28
C ALA A 148 -19.54 2.94 -4.42
N ARG A 149 -18.43 2.43 -3.92
CA ARG A 149 -17.48 3.21 -3.13
C ARG A 149 -16.07 2.93 -3.61
N TYR A 150 -15.37 3.98 -3.99
CA TYR A 150 -14.01 3.90 -4.52
C TYR A 150 -13.03 4.61 -3.59
N VAL A 151 -11.77 4.15 -3.61
CA VAL A 151 -10.65 4.80 -2.95
C VAL A 151 -9.50 4.97 -3.94
N PHE A 152 -8.85 6.13 -3.90
CA PHE A 152 -7.63 6.35 -4.69
C PHE A 152 -6.51 5.43 -4.20
N ALA A 153 -5.72 4.87 -5.10
CA ALA A 153 -4.61 4.00 -4.75
C ALA A 153 -3.40 4.25 -5.64
N GLU A 154 -2.24 4.20 -5.00
CA GLU A 154 -0.93 4.27 -5.63
C GLU A 154 -0.16 2.96 -5.35
N PHE A 155 0.46 2.40 -6.40
CA PHE A 155 1.31 1.20 -6.29
C PHE A 155 2.68 1.52 -6.86
N PHE A 156 3.72 1.29 -6.07
CA PHE A 156 5.09 1.41 -6.51
C PHE A 156 5.72 0.03 -6.74
N VAL A 157 6.35 -0.14 -7.89
CA VAL A 157 7.19 -1.29 -8.21
C VAL A 157 8.64 -0.83 -8.26
N GLY A 158 9.53 -1.56 -7.57
CA GLY A 158 10.96 -1.28 -7.59
C GLY A 158 11.43 -0.24 -6.57
N LEU A 159 10.66 0.03 -5.50
CA LEU A 159 11.13 0.84 -4.38
C LEU A 159 12.24 0.10 -3.62
N SER A 160 13.37 0.79 -3.42
CA SER A 160 14.48 0.29 -2.60
C SER A 160 14.28 0.53 -1.10
N SER A 161 13.54 1.58 -0.74
CA SER A 161 13.29 1.96 0.65
C SER A 161 11.87 2.48 0.84
N PRO A 162 10.87 1.61 1.03
CA PRO A 162 9.49 2.01 1.28
C PRO A 162 9.35 2.81 2.58
N VAL A 163 10.17 2.53 3.59
CA VAL A 163 10.17 3.25 4.88
C VAL A 163 10.54 4.73 4.73
N GLU A 164 11.50 5.05 3.86
CA GLU A 164 11.87 6.45 3.58
C GLU A 164 10.72 7.20 2.90
N LEU A 165 10.03 6.58 1.95
CA LEU A 165 8.86 7.18 1.32
C LEU A 165 7.74 7.40 2.33
N ALA A 166 7.49 6.44 3.22
CA ALA A 166 6.51 6.56 4.29
C ALA A 166 6.85 7.73 5.24
N ALA A 167 8.10 7.83 5.66
CA ALA A 167 8.58 8.91 6.52
C ALA A 167 8.40 10.29 5.84
N ALA A 168 8.79 10.41 4.57
CA ALA A 168 8.66 11.64 3.81
C ALA A 168 7.20 12.08 3.65
N ARG A 169 6.29 11.14 3.37
CA ARG A 169 4.84 11.41 3.28
C ARG A 169 4.26 11.87 4.62
N ASN A 170 4.70 11.27 5.72
CA ASN A 170 4.22 11.60 7.07
C ASN A 170 4.70 12.97 7.58
N THR A 171 5.88 13.41 7.17
CA THR A 171 6.41 14.73 7.58
C THR A 171 5.83 15.89 6.79
N SER A 172 5.41 15.70 5.55
CA SER A 172 4.82 16.74 4.71
C SER A 172 3.38 17.11 5.10
N VAL A 173 2.73 16.37 6.01
CA VAL A 173 1.34 16.59 6.46
C VAL A 173 1.25 17.44 7.74
N GLN A 174 2.36 17.79 8.38
CA GLN A 174 2.35 18.69 9.55
C GLN A 174 2.19 20.16 9.11
N VAL A 175 1.00 20.51 8.66
CA VAL A 175 0.56 21.92 8.65
C VAL A 175 0.13 22.26 10.06
N ASP A 176 0.82 23.18 10.68
CA ASP A 176 0.48 23.68 12.02
C ASP A 176 -0.92 24.29 11.98
N LEU A 177 -1.84 23.78 12.80
CA LEU A 177 -3.24 24.28 12.88
C LEU A 177 -3.33 25.77 13.24
N LYS A 178 -2.24 26.39 13.70
CA LYS A 178 -2.15 27.83 13.99
C LYS A 178 -2.19 28.73 12.76
N SER A 179 -1.99 28.21 11.56
CA SER A 179 -2.06 29.00 10.32
C SER A 179 -3.47 29.06 9.70
N GLN A 180 -4.49 28.51 10.36
CA GLN A 180 -5.87 28.55 9.88
C GLN A 180 -6.75 29.55 10.63
N GLU A 181 -6.21 30.28 11.63
CA GLU A 181 -6.93 31.28 12.45
C GLU A 181 -6.58 32.75 12.15
N GLU A 182 -5.91 33.04 11.03
CA GLU A 182 -5.67 34.41 10.55
C GLU A 182 -6.60 34.79 9.38
#